data_b86d75f3dd40525f39037e747386915b
#
_entry.id   b86d75f3dd40525f39037e747386915b
#
_cell.length_a   1.000
_cell.length_b   1.000
_cell.length_c   1.000
_cell.angle_alpha   90.00
_cell.angle_beta   90.00
_cell.angle_gamma   90.00
#
_symmetry.space_group_name_H-M   'P 1'
#
loop_
_entity.id
_entity.type
_entity.pdbx_description
1 polymer ?
#
loop_
_entity_poly.entity_id
_entity_poly.type
_entity_poly.pdbx_seq_one_letter_code
_entity_poly.pdbx_strand_id
1 'polypeptide(L)'
;MNTEQCYSCGAPEGMTRFEGRTIIKSVKGMERRLDNLCGWECQKCGDAIFDSDSAERYSIAGDELIIAGRQMIGAEMKRIRRKLNLTQKQAVELLSGGGHNAFSRYERGEITAPRTLILLMRLLDRYPHLLSDAKVLAEGA
;
A
#
# COMPACT_ATOMS: atom_id res chain seq x y z
N MET A 1 -17.55 -30.84 18.47
CA MET A 1 -17.03 -29.56 18.00
C MET A 1 -17.91 -28.45 18.52
N ASN A 2 -17.32 -27.52 19.25
CA ASN A 2 -18.09 -26.35 19.67
C ASN A 2 -18.12 -25.38 18.47
N THR A 3 -19.26 -25.36 17.81
CA THR A 3 -19.54 -24.30 16.84
C THR A 3 -20.03 -23.10 17.65
N GLU A 4 -19.34 -21.99 17.49
CA GLU A 4 -19.68 -20.74 18.18
C GLU A 4 -20.55 -19.85 17.32
N GLN A 5 -21.29 -18.97 17.99
CA GLN A 5 -22.07 -17.96 17.32
C GLN A 5 -21.15 -16.98 16.58
N CYS A 6 -21.52 -16.64 15.35
CA CYS A 6 -20.81 -15.63 14.58
C CYS A 6 -21.13 -14.23 15.13
N TYR A 7 -20.09 -13.48 15.52
CA TYR A 7 -20.25 -12.11 16.02
C TYR A 7 -20.65 -11.10 14.94
N SER A 8 -20.35 -11.39 13.67
CA SER A 8 -20.66 -10.49 12.58
C SER A 8 -22.10 -10.57 12.11
N CYS A 9 -22.63 -11.78 11.89
CA CYS A 9 -23.99 -11.95 11.37
C CYS A 9 -24.98 -12.55 12.39
N GLY A 10 -24.50 -12.93 13.56
CA GLY A 10 -25.34 -13.50 14.64
C GLY A 10 -25.80 -14.93 14.40
N ALA A 11 -25.30 -15.61 13.37
CA ALA A 11 -25.69 -16.98 13.08
C ALA A 11 -25.33 -17.91 14.24
N PRO A 12 -26.33 -18.58 14.87
CA PRO A 12 -26.03 -19.58 15.88
C PRO A 12 -25.27 -20.75 15.26
N GLU A 13 -24.23 -21.20 15.93
CA GLU A 13 -23.39 -22.31 15.41
C GLU A 13 -22.85 -22.10 14.00
N GLY A 14 -22.67 -20.81 13.57
CA GLY A 14 -22.21 -20.48 12.23
C GLY A 14 -20.73 -20.70 12.00
N MET A 15 -19.92 -20.68 13.05
CA MET A 15 -18.46 -20.75 12.97
C MET A 15 -17.98 -22.19 12.85
N THR A 16 -17.17 -22.46 11.82
CA THR A 16 -16.54 -23.77 11.56
C THR A 16 -15.04 -23.62 11.63
N ARG A 17 -14.38 -24.57 12.29
CA ARG A 17 -12.91 -24.62 12.40
C ARG A 17 -12.26 -24.89 11.05
N PHE A 18 -11.21 -24.13 10.73
CA PHE A 18 -10.27 -24.46 9.65
C PHE A 18 -8.84 -24.55 10.18
N GLU A 19 -8.06 -25.41 9.56
CA GLU A 19 -6.65 -25.60 9.88
C GLU A 19 -5.85 -25.76 8.58
N GLY A 20 -4.58 -25.37 8.62
CA GLY A 20 -3.68 -25.53 7.48
C GLY A 20 -4.07 -24.75 6.23
N ARG A 21 -4.80 -23.65 6.39
CA ARG A 21 -5.25 -22.84 5.26
C ARG A 21 -4.11 -22.02 4.69
N THR A 22 -4.04 -21.97 3.36
CA THR A 22 -3.15 -21.06 2.63
C THR A 22 -3.95 -19.86 2.15
N ILE A 23 -3.44 -18.66 2.44
CA ILE A 23 -4.03 -17.39 1.97
C ILE A 23 -2.93 -16.59 1.27
N ILE A 24 -3.28 -15.98 0.15
CA ILE A 24 -2.44 -15.00 -0.53
C ILE A 24 -2.94 -13.62 -0.14
N LYS A 25 -2.14 -12.90 0.64
CA LYS A 25 -2.42 -11.52 1.02
C LYS A 25 -1.85 -10.58 -0.03
N SER A 26 -2.67 -9.68 -0.56
CA SER A 26 -2.27 -8.70 -1.57
C SER A 26 -2.46 -7.29 -1.05
N VAL A 27 -1.45 -6.44 -1.25
CA VAL A 27 -1.50 -5.01 -0.95
C VAL A 27 -0.85 -4.27 -2.11
N LYS A 28 -1.62 -3.43 -2.80
CA LYS A 28 -1.13 -2.60 -3.91
C LYS A 28 -0.37 -3.37 -4.99
N GLY A 29 -0.87 -4.56 -5.34
CA GLY A 29 -0.28 -5.40 -6.38
C GLY A 29 0.90 -6.27 -5.93
N MET A 30 1.35 -6.13 -4.69
CA MET A 30 2.32 -7.03 -4.09
C MET A 30 1.62 -8.11 -3.29
N GLU A 31 2.14 -9.32 -3.35
CA GLU A 31 1.51 -10.48 -2.73
C GLU A 31 2.47 -11.18 -1.78
N ARG A 32 1.89 -11.76 -0.73
CA ARG A 32 2.58 -12.70 0.14
C ARG A 32 1.71 -13.91 0.40
N ARG A 33 2.28 -15.08 0.20
CA ARG A 33 1.65 -16.36 0.55
C ARG A 33 1.88 -16.66 2.02
N LEU A 34 0.80 -16.98 2.71
CA LEU A 34 0.79 -17.42 4.11
C LEU A 34 0.21 -18.83 4.16
N ASP A 35 1.03 -19.79 4.58
CA ASP A 35 0.61 -21.16 4.73
C ASP A 35 0.29 -21.48 6.19
N ASN A 36 -0.46 -22.55 6.39
CA ASN A 36 -0.75 -23.11 7.70
C ASN A 36 -1.42 -22.13 8.66
N LEU A 37 -2.41 -21.40 8.16
CA LEU A 37 -3.25 -20.53 8.98
C LEU A 37 -4.41 -21.33 9.57
N CYS A 38 -4.71 -21.06 10.82
CA CYS A 38 -5.77 -21.71 11.58
C CYS A 38 -6.74 -20.68 12.14
N GLY A 39 -7.99 -21.05 12.26
CA GLY A 39 -9.01 -20.17 12.79
C GLY A 39 -10.43 -20.72 12.63
N TRP A 40 -11.36 -19.80 12.56
CA TRP A 40 -12.79 -20.08 12.45
C TRP A 40 -13.42 -19.23 11.34
N GLU A 41 -14.31 -19.80 10.60
CA GLU A 41 -15.02 -19.12 9.50
C GLU A 41 -16.51 -19.36 9.60
N CYS A 42 -17.29 -18.30 9.42
CA CYS A 42 -18.73 -18.40 9.42
C CYS A 42 -19.24 -18.95 8.09
N GLN A 43 -19.99 -20.03 8.14
CA GLN A 43 -20.56 -20.67 6.95
C GLN A 43 -21.69 -19.83 6.32
N LYS A 44 -22.24 -18.88 7.06
CA LYS A 44 -23.34 -18.04 6.58
C LYS A 44 -22.85 -16.75 5.93
N CYS A 45 -21.96 -16.00 6.56
CA CYS A 45 -21.49 -14.70 6.05
C CYS A 45 -20.05 -14.72 5.52
N GLY A 46 -19.28 -15.79 5.74
CA GLY A 46 -17.91 -15.91 5.30
C GLY A 46 -16.88 -15.16 6.15
N ASP A 47 -17.29 -14.51 7.22
CA ASP A 47 -16.37 -13.83 8.13
C ASP A 47 -15.44 -14.83 8.81
N ALA A 48 -14.17 -14.50 8.91
CA ALA A 48 -13.15 -15.37 9.45
C ALA A 48 -12.40 -14.71 10.61
N ILE A 49 -12.13 -15.50 11.64
CA ILE A 49 -11.34 -15.12 12.80
C ILE A 49 -10.15 -16.07 12.89
N PHE A 50 -8.95 -15.53 12.87
CA PHE A 50 -7.74 -16.33 13.02
C PHE A 50 -7.42 -16.61 14.47
N ASP A 51 -6.78 -17.75 14.75
CA ASP A 51 -6.11 -17.96 16.02
C ASP A 51 -5.02 -16.91 16.24
N SER A 52 -4.64 -16.72 17.49
CA SER A 52 -3.69 -15.67 17.88
C SER A 52 -2.38 -15.70 17.07
N ASP A 53 -1.76 -16.87 16.89
CA ASP A 53 -0.54 -17.02 16.08
C ASP A 53 -0.78 -16.70 14.60
N SER A 54 -1.84 -17.22 14.03
CA SER A 54 -2.19 -16.95 12.62
C SER A 54 -2.56 -15.49 12.39
N ALA A 55 -3.27 -14.87 13.33
CA ALA A 55 -3.62 -13.46 13.28
C ALA A 55 -2.36 -12.57 13.32
N GLU A 56 -1.42 -12.88 14.18
CA GLU A 56 -0.14 -12.17 14.26
C GLU A 56 0.65 -12.28 12.96
N ARG A 57 0.79 -13.49 12.42
CA ARG A 57 1.48 -13.74 11.14
C ARG A 57 0.81 -12.98 9.98
N TYR A 58 -0.51 -12.98 9.95
CA TYR A 58 -1.30 -12.28 8.93
C TYR A 58 -1.12 -10.75 9.03
N SER A 59 -1.12 -10.21 10.24
CA SER A 59 -0.90 -8.78 10.51
C SER A 59 0.51 -8.34 10.12
N ILE A 60 1.53 -9.09 10.55
CA ILE A 60 2.94 -8.80 10.22
C ILE A 60 3.13 -8.79 8.70
N ALA A 61 2.61 -9.79 8.00
CA ALA A 61 2.70 -9.85 6.54
C ALA A 61 2.07 -8.63 5.86
N GLY A 62 0.96 -8.14 6.40
CA GLY A 62 0.32 -6.91 5.91
C GLY A 62 1.18 -5.68 6.10
N ASP A 63 1.76 -5.51 7.27
CA ASP A 63 2.65 -4.39 7.58
C ASP A 63 3.90 -4.42 6.70
N GLU A 64 4.51 -5.58 6.52
CA GLU A 64 5.67 -5.75 5.64
C GLU A 64 5.35 -5.42 4.18
N LEU A 65 4.17 -5.81 3.69
CA LEU A 65 3.73 -5.46 2.34
C LEU A 65 3.50 -3.96 2.17
N ILE A 66 2.95 -3.29 3.17
CA ILE A 66 2.75 -1.83 3.17
C ILE A 66 4.11 -1.12 3.12
N ILE A 67 5.06 -1.53 3.95
CA ILE A 67 6.42 -0.97 3.98
C ILE A 67 7.11 -1.19 2.63
N ALA A 68 7.08 -2.41 2.10
CA ALA A 68 7.68 -2.73 0.82
C ALA A 68 7.05 -1.91 -0.33
N GLY A 69 5.74 -1.69 -0.30
CA GLY A 69 5.04 -0.84 -1.26
C GLY A 69 5.49 0.61 -1.22
N ARG A 70 5.65 1.17 -0.03
CA ARG A 70 6.17 2.54 0.14
C ARG A 70 7.59 2.68 -0.38
N GLN A 71 8.44 1.70 -0.11
CA GLN A 71 9.83 1.69 -0.58
C GLN A 71 9.90 1.60 -2.10
N MET A 72 9.06 0.78 -2.71
CA MET A 72 8.99 0.61 -4.16
C MET A 72 8.54 1.90 -4.86
N ILE A 73 7.49 2.54 -4.36
CA ILE A 73 7.01 3.82 -4.86
C ILE A 73 8.06 4.91 -4.65
N GLY A 74 8.71 4.95 -3.50
CA GLY A 74 9.76 5.90 -3.20
C GLY A 74 10.95 5.78 -4.14
N ALA A 75 11.39 4.57 -4.43
CA ALA A 75 12.46 4.29 -5.39
C ALA A 75 12.07 4.72 -6.82
N GLU A 76 10.83 4.46 -7.23
CA GLU A 76 10.29 4.91 -8.52
C GLU A 76 10.30 6.44 -8.61
N MET A 77 9.82 7.14 -7.60
CA MET A 77 9.81 8.60 -7.57
C MET A 77 11.21 9.19 -7.65
N LYS A 78 12.16 8.61 -6.92
CA LYS A 78 13.57 9.04 -6.97
C LYS A 78 14.16 8.85 -8.36
N ARG A 79 13.90 7.72 -9.00
CA ARG A 79 14.34 7.44 -10.37
C ARG A 79 13.78 8.46 -11.35
N ILE A 80 12.49 8.72 -11.30
CA ILE A 80 11.81 9.67 -12.19
C ILE A 80 12.34 11.08 -11.96
N ARG A 81 12.45 11.51 -10.71
CA ARG A 81 12.99 12.83 -10.37
C ARG A 81 14.39 13.04 -10.95
N ARG A 82 15.26 12.04 -10.80
CA ARG A 82 16.63 12.09 -11.36
C ARG A 82 16.63 12.12 -12.89
N LYS A 83 15.77 11.35 -13.53
CA LYS A 83 15.57 11.37 -14.98
C LYS A 83 15.17 12.77 -15.46
N LEU A 84 14.33 13.47 -14.69
CA LEU A 84 13.91 14.83 -15.01
C LEU A 84 14.93 15.91 -14.61
N ASN A 85 16.07 15.53 -14.07
CA ASN A 85 17.13 16.44 -13.58
C ASN A 85 16.63 17.45 -12.51
N LEU A 86 15.70 17.00 -11.67
CA LEU A 86 15.19 17.82 -10.56
C LEU A 86 15.89 17.44 -9.26
N THR A 87 16.23 18.46 -8.45
CA THR A 87 16.55 18.25 -7.04
C THR A 87 15.27 17.96 -6.27
N GLN A 88 15.40 17.42 -5.05
CA GLN A 88 14.24 17.22 -4.18
C GLN A 88 13.50 18.52 -3.91
N LYS A 89 14.23 19.60 -3.68
CA LYS A 89 13.67 20.94 -3.48
C LYS A 89 12.87 21.42 -4.68
N GLN A 90 13.46 21.30 -5.88
CA GLN A 90 12.77 21.67 -7.13
C GLN A 90 11.52 20.84 -7.37
N ALA A 91 11.55 19.55 -7.07
CA ALA A 91 10.40 18.67 -7.19
C ALA A 91 9.26 19.08 -6.24
N VAL A 92 9.58 19.46 -5.00
CA VAL A 92 8.59 19.99 -4.06
C VAL A 92 7.97 21.29 -4.60
N GLU A 93 8.80 22.24 -4.99
CA GLU A 93 8.33 23.55 -5.48
C GLU A 93 7.49 23.46 -6.74
N LEU A 94 7.87 22.57 -7.67
CA LEU A 94 7.21 22.48 -8.97
C LEU A 94 5.98 21.54 -8.95
N LEU A 95 6.09 20.38 -8.28
CA LEU A 95 5.15 19.28 -8.50
C LEU A 95 4.21 19.02 -7.32
N SER A 96 4.72 19.06 -6.10
CA SER A 96 3.91 18.64 -4.94
C SER A 96 3.44 19.78 -4.04
N GLY A 97 4.21 20.85 -3.95
CA GLY A 97 4.03 21.83 -2.89
C GLY A 97 4.27 21.22 -1.51
N GLY A 98 3.96 21.94 -0.47
CA GLY A 98 4.11 21.49 0.92
C GLY A 98 5.50 21.70 1.48
N GLY A 99 5.85 20.94 2.53
CA GLY A 99 7.11 21.07 3.23
C GLY A 99 8.32 20.63 2.39
N HIS A 100 9.45 21.31 2.56
CA HIS A 100 10.67 21.05 1.79
C HIS A 100 11.22 19.61 1.97
N ASN A 101 10.85 18.92 3.03
CA ASN A 101 11.26 17.54 3.30
C ASN A 101 10.32 16.48 2.68
N ALA A 102 9.25 16.89 2.02
CA ALA A 102 8.22 15.96 1.55
C ALA A 102 8.78 14.90 0.60
N PHE A 103 9.51 15.31 -0.42
CA PHE A 103 10.08 14.37 -1.40
C PHE A 103 11.10 13.42 -0.76
N SER A 104 11.94 13.90 0.13
CA SER A 104 12.89 13.06 0.87
C SER A 104 12.16 11.94 1.63
N ARG A 105 11.06 12.26 2.28
CA ARG A 105 10.25 11.29 3.02
C ARG A 105 9.55 10.27 2.10
N TYR A 106 9.06 10.72 0.95
CA TYR A 106 8.49 9.83 -0.07
C TYR A 106 9.53 8.85 -0.61
N GLU A 107 10.69 9.36 -0.99
CA GLU A 107 11.76 8.55 -1.58
C GLU A 107 12.37 7.53 -0.61
N ARG A 108 12.36 7.83 0.70
CA ARG A 108 12.79 6.89 1.73
C ARG A 108 11.72 5.88 2.15
N GLY A 109 10.51 6.03 1.64
CA GLY A 109 9.39 5.16 2.01
C GLY A 109 8.82 5.41 3.40
N GLU A 110 9.11 6.54 4.03
CA GLU A 110 8.57 6.90 5.34
C GLU A 110 7.06 7.17 5.30
N ILE A 111 6.62 7.83 4.25
CA ILE A 111 5.21 8.11 3.99
C ILE A 111 4.88 7.82 2.53
N THR A 112 3.62 7.55 2.26
CA THR A 112 3.14 7.36 0.88
C THR A 112 2.84 8.71 0.26
N ALA A 113 3.37 8.95 -0.95
CA ALA A 113 3.03 10.13 -1.73
C ALA A 113 1.55 10.13 -2.11
N PRO A 114 0.91 11.30 -2.24
CA PRO A 114 -0.45 11.39 -2.75
C PRO A 114 -0.58 10.74 -4.14
N ARG A 115 -1.71 10.09 -4.37
CA ARG A 115 -1.97 9.42 -5.66
C ARG A 115 -1.81 10.35 -6.86
N THR A 116 -2.27 11.58 -6.73
CA THR A 116 -2.17 12.59 -7.79
C THR A 116 -0.72 12.92 -8.15
N LEU A 117 0.15 12.99 -7.15
CA LEU A 117 1.59 13.19 -7.36
C LEU A 117 2.24 11.99 -8.06
N ILE A 118 1.90 10.78 -7.65
CA ILE A 118 2.40 9.55 -8.28
C ILE A 118 1.99 9.50 -9.75
N LEU A 119 0.73 9.83 -10.06
CA LEU A 119 0.24 9.89 -11.43
C LEU A 119 0.97 10.96 -12.26
N LEU A 120 1.18 12.14 -11.69
CA LEU A 120 1.92 13.21 -12.36
C LEU A 120 3.37 12.78 -12.65
N MET A 121 4.04 12.18 -11.68
CA MET A 121 5.40 11.67 -11.85
C MET A 121 5.47 10.62 -12.97
N ARG A 122 4.56 9.67 -12.99
CA ARG A 122 4.48 8.65 -14.04
C ARG A 122 4.17 9.23 -15.41
N LEU A 123 3.34 10.26 -15.47
CA LEU A 123 3.05 10.99 -16.71
C LEU A 123 4.29 11.68 -17.24
N LEU A 124 5.06 12.34 -16.38
CA LEU A 124 6.33 12.99 -16.75
C LEU A 124 7.43 11.97 -17.09
N ASP A 125 7.41 10.80 -16.49
CA ASP A 125 8.31 9.70 -16.87
C ASP A 125 8.04 9.24 -18.29
N ARG A 126 6.77 9.08 -18.64
CA ARG A 126 6.35 8.66 -19.97
C ARG A 126 6.54 9.75 -21.04
N TYR A 127 6.30 11.01 -20.65
CA TYR A 127 6.37 12.17 -21.52
C TYR A 127 7.24 13.27 -20.90
N PRO A 128 8.59 13.10 -20.88
CA PRO A 128 9.48 14.04 -20.19
C PRO A 128 9.43 15.48 -20.72
N HIS A 129 9.07 15.65 -21.99
CA HIS A 129 8.95 16.98 -22.61
C HIS A 129 7.85 17.84 -21.96
N LEU A 130 6.87 17.23 -21.28
CA LEU A 130 5.84 17.97 -20.57
C LEU A 130 6.36 18.70 -19.33
N LEU A 131 7.59 18.43 -18.90
CA LEU A 131 8.18 19.16 -17.77
C LEU A 131 8.28 20.65 -18.02
N SER A 132 8.61 21.07 -19.24
CA SER A 132 8.62 22.48 -19.62
C SER A 132 7.24 23.12 -19.53
N ASP A 133 6.21 22.41 -19.97
CA ASP A 133 4.83 22.86 -19.84
C ASP A 133 4.41 22.97 -18.38
N ALA A 134 4.80 21.99 -17.55
CA ALA A 134 4.53 22.03 -16.12
C ALA A 134 5.16 23.24 -15.44
N LYS A 135 6.38 23.62 -15.82
CA LYS A 135 7.06 24.82 -15.31
C LYS A 135 6.31 26.09 -15.66
N VAL A 136 5.86 26.21 -16.91
CA VAL A 136 5.07 27.38 -17.36
C VAL A 136 3.74 27.46 -16.62
N LEU A 137 3.03 26.35 -16.49
CA LEU A 137 1.75 26.29 -15.79
C LEU A 137 1.88 26.60 -14.29
N ALA A 138 2.98 26.20 -13.67
CA ALA A 138 3.24 26.47 -12.25
C ALA A 138 3.47 27.95 -11.96
N GLU A 139 4.01 28.72 -12.90
CA GLU A 139 4.22 30.18 -12.76
C GLU A 139 2.90 30.95 -12.67
N GLY A 140 1.81 30.42 -13.21
CA GLY A 140 0.47 31.01 -13.17
C GLY A 140 -0.41 30.57 -12.02
N ALA A 141 0.10 29.70 -11.15
CA ALA A 141 -0.68 29.10 -10.06
C ALA A 141 -0.50 29.85 -8.73
#